data_bbc0f9dd5b0ff710e9f69ff1ac263009
#
_entry.id   bbc0f9dd5b0ff710e9f69ff1ac263009
#
_cell.length_a   1.000
_cell.length_b   1.000
_cell.length_c   1.000
_cell.angle_alpha   90.00
_cell.angle_beta   90.00
_cell.angle_gamma   90.00
#
_symmetry.space_group_name_H-M   'P 1'
#
loop_
_entity.id
_entity.type
_entity.pdbx_description
1 polymer ?
#
loop_
_entity_poly.entity_id
_entity_poly.type
_entity_poly.pdbx_seq_one_letter_code
_entity_poly.pdbx_strand_id
1 'polypeptide(L)'
;MKSDVVFCDEVNTVSFEPFVQLDIRTEQYILAAYNPEITEDWWGLEYEGKDNGIMIHSTWKGNPFLDKRIIQSIQELKELDPDLYEIYSEGRVVPPREKIFVNYDKYSDEPRYKERYIGLDWGFATDPCAVVEVLMDGKDVYCKELLYQAGTTNDDLIFILQELGIDRETLIVADSSEPKSIQDLRRGGFNIRGVKKGQGSVLYGISKMKQHKIHIHEDSLNLYREFSELKFKKDRSGRVTNTPIGDDHLIDCVRYIIMEFADKPEQTYHFL
;
A
#
# COMPACT_ATOMS: atom_id res chain seq x y z
N MET A 1 -24.40 27.01 -18.10
CA MET A 1 -25.04 27.27 -16.80
C MET A 1 -23.98 27.94 -15.96
N LYS A 2 -24.27 29.04 -15.31
CA LYS A 2 -23.39 29.75 -14.41
C LYS A 2 -23.85 29.46 -12.98
N SER A 3 -22.96 29.44 -12.03
CA SER A 3 -23.22 29.20 -10.59
C SER A 3 -22.66 30.35 -9.78
N ASP A 4 -23.36 30.78 -8.75
CA ASP A 4 -22.86 31.81 -7.83
C ASP A 4 -21.71 31.24 -6.99
N VAL A 5 -21.85 30.04 -6.47
CA VAL A 5 -20.87 29.37 -5.62
C VAL A 5 -20.70 27.92 -6.06
N VAL A 6 -19.45 27.45 -6.06
CA VAL A 6 -19.09 26.06 -6.31
C VAL A 6 -18.31 25.55 -5.10
N PHE A 7 -18.64 24.36 -4.62
CA PHE A 7 -17.86 23.62 -3.63
C PHE A 7 -17.18 22.42 -4.29
N CYS A 8 -15.88 22.33 -4.16
CA CYS A 8 -15.06 21.21 -4.63
C CYS A 8 -14.46 20.50 -3.41
N ASP A 9 -14.91 19.29 -3.18
CA ASP A 9 -14.26 18.40 -2.20
C ASP A 9 -13.17 17.60 -2.89
N GLU A 10 -12.03 17.38 -2.20
CA GLU A 10 -10.84 16.73 -2.75
C GLU A 10 -10.38 17.37 -4.08
N VAL A 11 -10.29 18.71 -4.12
CA VAL A 11 -10.03 19.47 -5.34
C VAL A 11 -8.73 19.07 -6.05
N ASN A 12 -7.73 18.60 -5.29
CA ASN A 12 -6.46 18.07 -5.81
C ASN A 12 -6.64 16.82 -6.69
N THR A 13 -7.75 16.10 -6.58
CA THR A 13 -8.08 14.94 -7.44
C THR A 13 -8.73 15.35 -8.75
N VAL A 14 -9.19 16.58 -8.86
CA VAL A 14 -9.80 17.12 -10.09
C VAL A 14 -8.69 17.55 -11.04
N SER A 15 -8.76 17.15 -12.30
CA SER A 15 -7.79 17.61 -13.31
C SER A 15 -7.89 19.12 -13.56
N PHE A 16 -6.78 19.75 -13.93
CA PHE A 16 -6.68 21.20 -14.12
C PHE A 16 -7.70 21.76 -15.12
N GLU A 17 -7.84 21.16 -16.31
CA GLU A 17 -8.73 21.67 -17.35
C GLU A 17 -10.23 21.64 -16.94
N PRO A 18 -10.80 20.57 -16.35
CA PRO A 18 -12.16 20.61 -15.80
C PRO A 18 -12.34 21.68 -14.71
N PHE A 19 -11.34 21.89 -13.86
CA PHE A 19 -11.40 22.92 -12.82
C PHE A 19 -11.45 24.33 -13.44
N VAL A 20 -10.64 24.63 -14.43
CA VAL A 20 -10.67 25.92 -15.15
C VAL A 20 -12.07 26.18 -15.76
N GLN A 21 -12.76 25.12 -16.24
CA GLN A 21 -14.14 25.25 -16.73
C GLN A 21 -15.15 25.58 -15.63
N LEU A 22 -14.91 25.12 -14.41
CA LEU A 22 -15.72 25.49 -13.24
C LEU A 22 -15.44 26.93 -12.83
N ASP A 23 -14.18 27.32 -12.77
CA ASP A 23 -13.74 28.67 -12.40
C ASP A 23 -14.35 29.74 -13.29
N ILE A 24 -14.27 29.59 -14.61
CA ILE A 24 -14.84 30.53 -15.60
C ILE A 24 -16.38 30.65 -15.46
N ARG A 25 -17.05 29.63 -14.94
CA ARG A 25 -18.51 29.58 -14.78
C ARG A 25 -19.00 29.94 -13.41
N THR A 26 -18.11 30.21 -12.46
CA THR A 26 -18.44 30.62 -11.10
C THR A 26 -18.41 32.13 -10.98
N GLU A 27 -19.52 32.74 -10.50
CA GLU A 27 -19.66 34.18 -10.45
C GLU A 27 -19.12 34.84 -9.19
N GLN A 28 -19.12 34.12 -8.05
CA GLN A 28 -18.76 34.70 -6.75
C GLN A 28 -17.60 33.97 -6.08
N TYR A 29 -17.80 32.69 -5.63
CA TYR A 29 -16.83 31.99 -4.82
C TYR A 29 -16.67 30.54 -5.22
N ILE A 30 -15.42 30.05 -5.15
CA ILE A 30 -15.10 28.64 -5.15
C ILE A 30 -14.62 28.29 -3.74
N LEU A 31 -15.29 27.32 -3.11
CA LEU A 31 -14.89 26.72 -1.87
C LEU A 31 -14.23 25.38 -2.20
N ALA A 32 -12.97 25.22 -1.84
CA ALA A 32 -12.20 24.01 -2.12
C ALA A 32 -11.70 23.39 -0.81
N ALA A 33 -11.88 22.08 -0.68
CA ALA A 33 -11.33 21.31 0.43
C ALA A 33 -10.39 20.23 -0.12
N TYR A 34 -9.30 19.95 0.57
CA TYR A 34 -8.35 18.90 0.22
C TYR A 34 -7.43 18.57 1.37
N ASN A 35 -6.84 17.37 1.32
CA ASN A 35 -5.68 17.04 2.11
C ASN A 35 -4.43 17.23 1.23
N PRO A 36 -3.34 17.85 1.74
CA PRO A 36 -2.13 18.01 0.96
C PRO A 36 -1.53 16.65 0.64
N GLU A 37 -1.27 16.39 -0.63
CA GLU A 37 -0.64 15.14 -1.06
C GLU A 37 0.89 15.19 -0.94
N ILE A 38 1.52 14.00 -1.02
CA ILE A 38 2.99 13.86 -0.98
C ILE A 38 3.65 14.50 -2.21
N THR A 39 2.91 14.67 -3.31
CA THR A 39 3.39 15.29 -4.55
C THR A 39 2.80 16.68 -4.72
N GLU A 40 3.61 17.60 -5.29
CA GLU A 40 3.09 18.89 -5.74
C GLU A 40 1.95 18.66 -6.74
N ASP A 41 0.76 19.03 -6.35
CA ASP A 41 -0.39 19.05 -7.23
C ASP A 41 -0.53 20.43 -7.92
N TRP A 42 -1.31 20.49 -9.00
CA TRP A 42 -1.54 21.73 -9.73
C TRP A 42 -2.28 22.78 -8.88
N TRP A 43 -3.08 22.32 -7.89
CA TRP A 43 -3.83 23.21 -7.00
C TRP A 43 -2.90 24.03 -6.11
N GLY A 44 -1.95 23.40 -5.44
CA GLY A 44 -0.95 24.07 -4.62
C GLY A 44 -0.12 25.08 -5.43
N LEU A 45 0.28 24.70 -6.66
CA LEU A 45 1.08 25.56 -7.53
C LEU A 45 0.30 26.76 -8.05
N GLU A 46 -0.99 26.59 -8.39
CA GLU A 46 -1.76 27.59 -9.12
C GLU A 46 -2.62 28.47 -8.22
N TYR A 47 -3.09 27.99 -7.07
CA TYR A 47 -4.11 28.66 -6.26
C TYR A 47 -3.71 28.94 -4.81
N GLU A 48 -2.80 28.16 -4.19
CA GLU A 48 -2.34 28.45 -2.85
C GLU A 48 -1.57 29.78 -2.80
N GLY A 49 -1.89 30.59 -1.77
CA GLY A 49 -1.18 31.84 -1.52
C GLY A 49 -1.47 32.98 -2.48
N LYS A 50 -2.48 32.87 -3.36
CA LYS A 50 -2.93 34.02 -4.19
C LYS A 50 -3.65 35.06 -3.35
N ASP A 51 -3.46 36.32 -3.67
CA ASP A 51 -3.94 37.49 -2.91
C ASP A 51 -5.48 37.56 -2.74
N ASN A 52 -6.23 36.85 -3.57
CA ASN A 52 -7.70 36.81 -3.56
C ASN A 52 -8.29 35.55 -2.93
N GLY A 53 -7.48 34.72 -2.29
CA GLY A 53 -7.90 33.49 -1.60
C GLY A 53 -7.75 33.59 -0.10
N ILE A 54 -8.63 32.89 0.62
CA ILE A 54 -8.49 32.68 2.09
C ILE A 54 -8.26 31.20 2.33
N MET A 55 -7.10 30.87 2.94
CA MET A 55 -6.81 29.52 3.35
C MET A 55 -7.25 29.29 4.80
N ILE A 56 -8.00 28.23 5.03
CA ILE A 56 -8.42 27.78 6.37
C ILE A 56 -7.76 26.43 6.63
N HIS A 57 -6.77 26.41 7.49
CA HIS A 57 -6.13 25.18 7.94
C HIS A 57 -6.90 24.60 9.13
N SER A 58 -7.32 23.32 9.03
CA SER A 58 -8.00 22.61 10.11
C SER A 58 -7.34 21.26 10.38
N THR A 59 -7.39 20.82 11.63
CA THR A 59 -6.87 19.52 12.05
C THR A 59 -7.87 18.82 12.95
N TRP A 60 -7.71 17.50 13.13
CA TRP A 60 -8.54 16.70 14.03
C TRP A 60 -8.54 17.23 15.48
N LYS A 61 -7.48 17.93 15.92
CA LYS A 61 -7.35 18.51 17.26
C LYS A 61 -8.39 19.60 17.55
N GLY A 62 -8.89 20.25 16.50
CA GLY A 62 -9.94 21.25 16.59
C GLY A 62 -11.35 20.68 16.69
N ASN A 63 -11.55 19.36 16.55
CA ASN A 63 -12.84 18.70 16.60
C ASN A 63 -13.10 18.07 17.98
N PRO A 64 -13.89 18.72 18.88
CA PRO A 64 -14.15 18.18 20.22
C PRO A 64 -15.10 16.98 20.23
N PHE A 65 -15.73 16.67 19.10
CA PHE A 65 -16.71 15.57 18.96
C PHE A 65 -16.11 14.32 18.32
N LEU A 66 -14.80 14.28 18.11
CA LEU A 66 -14.16 13.16 17.46
C LEU A 66 -14.21 11.88 18.33
N ASP A 67 -14.59 10.76 17.73
CA ASP A 67 -14.66 9.47 18.43
C ASP A 67 -13.27 9.03 18.91
N LYS A 68 -13.21 8.46 20.11
CA LYS A 68 -11.93 8.02 20.73
C LYS A 68 -11.17 6.99 19.88
N ARG A 69 -11.91 6.14 19.15
CA ARG A 69 -11.28 5.15 18.24
C ARG A 69 -10.58 5.83 17.07
N ILE A 70 -11.19 6.90 16.54
CA ILE A 70 -10.57 7.69 15.47
C ILE A 70 -9.30 8.37 15.99
N ILE A 71 -9.35 8.96 17.19
CA ILE A 71 -8.18 9.57 17.84
C ILE A 71 -7.06 8.55 18.00
N GLN A 72 -7.40 7.35 18.48
CA GLN A 72 -6.42 6.26 18.64
C GLN A 72 -5.81 5.86 17.30
N SER A 73 -6.63 5.66 16.25
CA SER A 73 -6.13 5.32 14.91
C SER A 73 -5.21 6.41 14.35
N ILE A 74 -5.50 7.68 14.58
CA ILE A 74 -4.63 8.79 14.19
C ILE A 74 -3.30 8.75 14.95
N GLN A 75 -3.33 8.45 16.25
CA GLN A 75 -2.11 8.35 17.06
C GLN A 75 -1.24 7.15 16.63
N GLU A 76 -1.87 6.02 16.34
CA GLU A 76 -1.17 4.85 15.79
C GLU A 76 -0.54 5.14 14.41
N LEU A 77 -1.22 5.92 13.56
CA LEU A 77 -0.69 6.33 12.27
C LEU A 77 0.63 7.11 12.42
N LYS A 78 0.77 7.90 13.49
CA LYS A 78 2.01 8.65 13.76
C LYS A 78 3.23 7.75 13.90
N GLU A 79 3.05 6.55 14.46
CA GLU A 79 4.13 5.57 14.65
C GLU A 79 4.35 4.71 13.39
N LEU A 80 3.25 4.38 12.70
CA LEU A 80 3.28 3.50 11.53
C LEU A 80 3.75 4.20 10.25
N ASP A 81 3.19 5.38 9.96
CA ASP A 81 3.55 6.20 8.80
C ASP A 81 3.54 7.70 9.19
N PRO A 82 4.66 8.23 9.69
CA PRO A 82 4.76 9.63 10.09
C PRO A 82 4.44 10.62 8.96
N ASP A 83 4.68 10.25 7.70
CA ASP A 83 4.40 11.13 6.56
C ASP A 83 2.88 11.24 6.32
N LEU A 84 2.16 10.12 6.36
CA LEU A 84 0.70 10.14 6.31
C LEU A 84 0.09 10.84 7.52
N TYR A 85 0.68 10.70 8.70
CA TYR A 85 0.24 11.44 9.88
C TYR A 85 0.37 12.97 9.67
N GLU A 86 1.48 13.46 9.16
CA GLU A 86 1.65 14.89 8.87
C GLU A 86 0.64 15.38 7.82
N ILE A 87 0.35 14.59 6.79
CA ILE A 87 -0.59 14.93 5.72
C ILE A 87 -2.03 14.94 6.25
N TYR A 88 -2.53 13.81 6.74
CA TYR A 88 -3.94 13.64 7.08
C TYR A 88 -4.34 14.15 8.46
N SER A 89 -3.38 14.25 9.38
CA SER A 89 -3.66 14.64 10.76
C SER A 89 -3.26 16.07 11.06
N GLU A 90 -2.14 16.53 10.52
CA GLU A 90 -1.63 17.88 10.73
C GLU A 90 -1.89 18.79 9.51
N GLY A 91 -2.39 18.25 8.39
CA GLY A 91 -2.67 19.02 7.17
C GLY A 91 -1.42 19.68 6.57
N ARG A 92 -0.26 19.03 6.67
CA ARG A 92 1.01 19.58 6.19
C ARG A 92 1.46 18.92 4.92
N VAL A 93 2.01 19.69 4.01
CA VAL A 93 2.73 19.16 2.85
C VAL A 93 4.00 18.47 3.33
N VAL A 94 4.15 17.20 3.01
CA VAL A 94 5.36 16.43 3.30
C VAL A 94 6.09 16.18 1.99
N PRO A 95 7.36 16.58 1.88
CA PRO A 95 8.16 16.27 0.71
C PRO A 95 8.25 14.75 0.52
N PRO A 96 8.03 14.23 -0.69
CA PRO A 96 8.08 12.79 -0.93
C PRO A 96 9.47 12.24 -0.60
N ARG A 97 9.51 11.17 0.19
CA ARG A 97 10.76 10.47 0.50
C ARG A 97 11.11 9.54 -0.65
N GLU A 98 12.40 9.48 -0.97
CA GLU A 98 12.88 8.53 -1.96
C GLU A 98 12.65 7.07 -1.51
N LYS A 99 12.95 6.76 -0.24
CA LYS A 99 12.79 5.42 0.33
C LYS A 99 11.32 5.13 0.63
N ILE A 100 10.80 4.02 0.10
CA ILE A 100 9.38 3.65 0.22
C ILE A 100 9.06 3.10 1.61
N PHE A 101 9.85 2.15 2.11
CA PHE A 101 9.64 1.52 3.41
C PHE A 101 10.70 1.96 4.41
N VAL A 102 10.29 2.42 5.57
CA VAL A 102 11.18 2.90 6.65
C VAL A 102 10.86 2.26 8.00
N ASN A 103 9.67 1.69 8.14
CA ASN A 103 9.19 1.11 9.39
C ASN A 103 9.05 -0.42 9.26
N TYR A 104 10.17 -1.11 9.34
CA TYR A 104 10.25 -2.56 9.40
C TYR A 104 11.44 -2.99 10.26
N ASP A 105 11.34 -4.14 10.89
CA ASP A 105 12.39 -4.73 11.73
C ASP A 105 12.63 -6.21 11.41
N LYS A 106 13.55 -6.83 12.12
CA LYS A 106 13.85 -8.25 11.99
C LYS A 106 13.29 -9.03 13.17
N TYR A 107 12.90 -10.28 12.92
CA TYR A 107 12.54 -11.25 13.96
C TYR A 107 13.23 -12.60 13.72
N SER A 108 13.40 -13.40 14.80
CA SER A 108 13.99 -14.73 14.77
C SER A 108 13.09 -15.78 15.40
N ASP A 109 12.37 -15.41 16.46
CA ASP A 109 11.50 -16.34 17.18
C ASP A 109 10.18 -16.53 16.45
N GLU A 110 9.56 -17.71 16.59
CA GLU A 110 8.26 -17.99 15.99
C GLU A 110 7.18 -17.04 16.56
N PRO A 111 6.56 -16.18 15.72
CA PRO A 111 5.61 -15.20 16.20
C PRO A 111 4.26 -15.84 16.52
N ARG A 112 3.48 -15.19 17.38
CA ARG A 112 2.05 -15.49 17.48
C ARG A 112 1.33 -14.86 16.30
N TYR A 113 0.38 -15.58 15.72
CA TYR A 113 -0.42 -15.08 14.59
C TYR A 113 -1.85 -15.62 14.64
N LYS A 114 -2.76 -14.91 14.00
CA LYS A 114 -4.16 -15.32 13.83
C LYS A 114 -4.41 -15.92 12.45
N GLU A 115 -3.69 -15.46 11.45
CA GLU A 115 -3.89 -15.83 10.06
C GLU A 115 -2.56 -16.13 9.37
N ARG A 116 -2.54 -17.15 8.51
CA ARG A 116 -1.38 -17.58 7.73
C ARG A 116 -1.72 -17.63 6.25
N TYR A 117 -0.88 -17.03 5.43
CA TYR A 117 -1.02 -16.98 3.99
C TYR A 117 0.32 -17.19 3.30
N ILE A 118 0.27 -17.55 2.02
CA ILE A 118 1.45 -17.60 1.15
C ILE A 118 1.24 -16.60 0.02
N GLY A 119 2.18 -15.67 -0.14
CA GLY A 119 2.26 -14.79 -1.30
C GLY A 119 3.13 -15.42 -2.37
N LEU A 120 2.74 -15.30 -3.63
CA LEU A 120 3.47 -15.83 -4.77
C LEU A 120 3.54 -14.79 -5.89
N ASP A 121 4.75 -14.48 -6.34
CA ASP A 121 5.01 -13.73 -7.55
C ASP A 121 5.72 -14.60 -8.58
N TRP A 122 5.20 -14.59 -9.83
CA TRP A 122 5.72 -15.45 -10.89
C TRP A 122 6.99 -14.86 -11.47
N GLY A 123 8.04 -15.67 -11.53
CA GLY A 123 9.24 -15.37 -12.29
C GLY A 123 9.45 -16.38 -13.41
N PHE A 124 10.14 -15.96 -14.46
CA PHE A 124 10.57 -16.83 -15.54
C PHE A 124 11.90 -16.34 -16.11
N ALA A 125 12.71 -17.26 -16.59
CA ALA A 125 14.03 -17.01 -17.20
C ALA A 125 14.98 -16.19 -16.31
N THR A 126 14.92 -14.87 -16.35
CA THR A 126 15.79 -13.96 -15.58
C THR A 126 15.17 -13.47 -14.29
N ASP A 127 13.84 -13.41 -14.24
CA ASP A 127 13.12 -12.91 -13.08
C ASP A 127 12.87 -14.04 -12.07
N PRO A 128 13.12 -13.84 -10.78
CA PRO A 128 12.96 -14.88 -9.79
C PRO A 128 11.47 -15.16 -9.53
N CYS A 129 11.12 -16.45 -9.43
CA CYS A 129 9.90 -16.85 -8.76
C CYS A 129 10.07 -16.58 -7.26
N ALA A 130 9.16 -15.82 -6.68
CA ALA A 130 9.20 -15.40 -5.30
C ALA A 130 8.04 -16.01 -4.50
N VAL A 131 8.33 -16.56 -3.32
CA VAL A 131 7.32 -17.10 -2.40
C VAL A 131 7.62 -16.60 -1.00
N VAL A 132 6.61 -16.01 -0.35
CA VAL A 132 6.71 -15.48 1.01
C VAL A 132 5.60 -16.05 1.88
N GLU A 133 5.95 -16.57 3.04
CA GLU A 133 5.00 -16.82 4.12
C GLU A 133 4.68 -15.51 4.82
N VAL A 134 3.40 -15.24 4.99
CA VAL A 134 2.88 -14.03 5.64
C VAL A 134 1.96 -14.44 6.78
N LEU A 135 2.37 -14.09 8.01
CA LEU A 135 1.60 -14.33 9.23
C LEU A 135 1.06 -12.99 9.73
N MET A 136 -0.23 -12.91 10.04
CA MET A 136 -0.89 -11.67 10.44
C MET A 136 -1.47 -11.75 11.84
N ASP A 137 -1.24 -10.72 12.66
CA ASP A 137 -1.91 -10.48 13.94
C ASP A 137 -2.25 -8.98 14.09
N GLY A 138 -3.44 -8.61 13.63
CA GLY A 138 -3.86 -7.21 13.59
C GLY A 138 -3.00 -6.37 12.64
N LYS A 139 -2.22 -5.45 13.19
CA LYS A 139 -1.31 -4.61 12.39
C LYS A 139 0.12 -5.16 12.28
N ASP A 140 0.45 -6.19 13.04
CA ASP A 140 1.74 -6.86 12.94
C ASP A 140 1.69 -7.89 11.81
N VAL A 141 2.64 -7.81 10.88
CA VAL A 141 2.77 -8.69 9.72
C VAL A 141 4.17 -9.27 9.69
N TYR A 142 4.27 -10.57 9.86
CA TYR A 142 5.53 -11.30 9.89
C TYR A 142 5.75 -11.99 8.54
N CYS A 143 6.89 -11.73 7.93
CA CYS A 143 7.20 -12.17 6.57
C CYS A 143 8.45 -13.05 6.57
N LYS A 144 8.35 -14.23 5.97
CA LYS A 144 9.47 -15.15 5.79
C LYS A 144 9.60 -15.55 4.32
N GLU A 145 10.77 -15.28 3.74
CA GLU A 145 11.11 -15.72 2.39
C GLU A 145 11.20 -17.25 2.37
N LEU A 146 10.45 -17.88 1.48
CA LEU A 146 10.44 -19.32 1.29
C LEU A 146 11.15 -19.73 0.00
N LEU A 147 11.06 -18.90 -1.06
CA LEU A 147 11.71 -19.11 -2.35
C LEU A 147 12.03 -17.78 -2.99
N TYR A 148 13.22 -17.70 -3.58
CA TYR A 148 13.63 -16.60 -4.46
C TYR A 148 14.59 -17.16 -5.51
N GLN A 149 14.07 -17.64 -6.63
CA GLN A 149 14.86 -18.38 -7.61
C GLN A 149 14.37 -18.17 -9.04
N ALA A 150 15.27 -17.81 -9.95
CA ALA A 150 15.00 -17.73 -11.38
C ALA A 150 14.95 -19.13 -12.03
N GLY A 151 14.22 -19.26 -13.13
CA GLY A 151 14.13 -20.48 -13.91
C GLY A 151 13.27 -21.59 -13.28
N THR A 152 12.46 -21.26 -12.27
CA THR A 152 11.55 -22.21 -11.62
C THR A 152 10.34 -22.49 -12.52
N THR A 153 10.12 -23.74 -12.91
CA THR A 153 8.92 -24.18 -13.63
C THR A 153 7.75 -24.41 -12.68
N ASN A 154 6.50 -24.53 -13.21
CA ASN A 154 5.35 -24.85 -12.37
C ASN A 154 5.49 -26.23 -11.67
N ASP A 155 6.11 -27.20 -12.33
CA ASP A 155 6.35 -28.53 -11.75
C ASP A 155 7.39 -28.46 -10.61
N ASP A 156 8.48 -27.67 -10.80
CA ASP A 156 9.47 -27.42 -9.74
C ASP A 156 8.82 -26.72 -8.55
N LEU A 157 8.00 -25.71 -8.81
CA LEU A 157 7.30 -24.95 -7.77
C LEU A 157 6.34 -25.84 -6.97
N ILE A 158 5.57 -26.70 -7.63
CA ILE A 158 4.70 -27.69 -6.99
C ILE A 158 5.52 -28.58 -6.04
N PHE A 159 6.65 -29.10 -6.53
CA PHE A 159 7.53 -29.94 -5.72
C PHE A 159 8.10 -29.17 -4.52
N ILE A 160 8.61 -27.96 -4.74
CA ILE A 160 9.18 -27.10 -3.68
C ILE A 160 8.12 -26.80 -2.60
N LEU A 161 6.91 -26.41 -2.98
CA LEU A 161 5.84 -26.10 -2.03
C LEU A 161 5.42 -27.34 -1.20
N GLN A 162 5.48 -28.55 -1.79
CA GLN A 162 5.25 -29.80 -1.08
C GLN A 162 6.37 -30.09 -0.07
N GLU A 163 7.64 -29.93 -0.45
CA GLU A 163 8.80 -30.11 0.41
C GLU A 163 8.82 -29.09 1.59
N LEU A 164 8.35 -27.86 1.34
CA LEU A 164 8.17 -26.83 2.37
C LEU A 164 6.99 -27.13 3.30
N GLY A 165 6.21 -28.20 3.07
CA GLY A 165 5.09 -28.58 3.90
C GLY A 165 3.91 -27.61 3.84
N ILE A 166 3.76 -26.89 2.72
CA ILE A 166 2.58 -26.04 2.52
C ILE A 166 1.35 -26.92 2.37
N ASP A 167 0.48 -26.85 3.37
CA ASP A 167 -0.73 -27.68 3.40
C ASP A 167 -1.78 -27.18 2.38
N ARG A 168 -2.78 -28.06 2.11
CA ARG A 168 -3.84 -27.77 1.15
C ARG A 168 -4.87 -26.76 1.64
N GLU A 169 -4.87 -26.43 2.93
CA GLU A 169 -5.79 -25.47 3.53
C GLU A 169 -5.20 -24.05 3.50
N THR A 170 -3.87 -23.95 3.55
CA THR A 170 -3.19 -22.66 3.48
C THR A 170 -3.46 -21.98 2.13
N LEU A 171 -4.01 -20.78 2.19
CA LEU A 171 -4.32 -20.03 0.98
C LEU A 171 -3.06 -19.39 0.39
N ILE A 172 -2.82 -19.65 -0.88
CA ILE A 172 -1.81 -18.99 -1.70
C ILE A 172 -2.49 -17.87 -2.51
N VAL A 173 -1.98 -16.66 -2.41
CA VAL A 173 -2.39 -15.52 -3.26
C VAL A 173 -1.25 -15.20 -4.23
N ALA A 174 -1.54 -15.38 -5.52
CA ALA A 174 -0.55 -15.20 -6.58
C ALA A 174 -0.87 -13.98 -7.45
N ASP A 175 0.12 -13.51 -8.20
CA ASP A 175 -0.15 -12.60 -9.31
C ASP A 175 -1.18 -13.22 -10.28
N SER A 176 -2.18 -12.44 -10.65
CA SER A 176 -3.25 -12.86 -11.55
C SER A 176 -2.86 -12.86 -13.04
N SER A 177 -1.66 -12.40 -13.40
CA SER A 177 -1.18 -12.34 -14.79
C SER A 177 -0.99 -13.74 -15.43
N GLU A 178 -0.79 -14.77 -14.60
CA GLU A 178 -0.52 -16.14 -15.02
C GLU A 178 -1.64 -17.14 -14.68
N PRO A 179 -2.81 -17.05 -15.31
CA PRO A 179 -3.96 -17.90 -14.98
C PRO A 179 -3.73 -19.39 -15.26
N LYS A 180 -2.83 -19.73 -16.20
CA LYS A 180 -2.44 -21.12 -16.48
C LYS A 180 -1.65 -21.71 -15.33
N SER A 181 -0.65 -20.97 -14.84
CA SER A 181 0.20 -21.38 -13.71
C SER A 181 -0.64 -21.56 -12.44
N ILE A 182 -1.60 -20.65 -12.18
CA ILE A 182 -2.58 -20.79 -11.10
C ILE A 182 -3.37 -22.10 -11.24
N GLN A 183 -3.79 -22.44 -12.46
CA GLN A 183 -4.56 -23.68 -12.71
C GLN A 183 -3.69 -24.94 -12.51
N ASP A 184 -2.41 -24.89 -12.87
CA ASP A 184 -1.50 -26.03 -12.69
C ASP A 184 -1.24 -26.29 -11.20
N LEU A 185 -1.01 -25.25 -10.40
CA LEU A 185 -0.87 -25.39 -8.94
C LEU A 185 -2.16 -25.89 -8.28
N ARG A 186 -3.35 -25.48 -8.76
CA ARG A 186 -4.62 -26.05 -8.29
C ARG A 186 -4.72 -27.56 -8.58
N ARG A 187 -4.28 -28.00 -9.77
CA ARG A 187 -4.20 -29.42 -10.13
C ARG A 187 -3.20 -30.17 -9.26
N GLY A 188 -2.10 -29.50 -8.86
CA GLY A 188 -1.14 -29.98 -7.86
C GLY A 188 -1.69 -30.10 -6.45
N GLY A 189 -2.93 -29.61 -6.22
CA GLY A 189 -3.66 -29.75 -4.95
C GLY A 189 -3.55 -28.55 -4.01
N PHE A 190 -3.02 -27.43 -4.46
CA PHE A 190 -2.90 -26.22 -3.64
C PHE A 190 -4.16 -25.35 -3.69
N ASN A 191 -4.46 -24.70 -2.57
CA ASN A 191 -5.51 -23.69 -2.45
C ASN A 191 -4.96 -22.34 -2.90
N ILE A 192 -5.03 -22.07 -4.21
CA ILE A 192 -4.42 -20.88 -4.81
C ILE A 192 -5.44 -20.04 -5.57
N ARG A 193 -5.30 -18.72 -5.49
CA ARG A 193 -6.05 -17.76 -6.32
C ARG A 193 -5.20 -16.57 -6.74
N GLY A 194 -5.60 -15.92 -7.84
CA GLY A 194 -4.99 -14.66 -8.28
C GLY A 194 -5.50 -13.48 -7.47
N VAL A 195 -4.61 -12.54 -7.16
CA VAL A 195 -4.95 -11.25 -6.53
C VAL A 195 -5.81 -10.40 -7.48
N LYS A 196 -6.75 -9.64 -6.93
CA LYS A 196 -7.52 -8.66 -7.71
C LYS A 196 -6.70 -7.39 -7.89
N LYS A 197 -6.24 -7.12 -9.11
CA LYS A 197 -5.49 -5.93 -9.48
C LYS A 197 -6.39 -4.94 -10.23
N GLY A 198 -6.27 -3.65 -9.91
CA GLY A 198 -6.89 -2.53 -10.62
C GLY A 198 -5.84 -1.48 -11.00
N GLN A 199 -6.25 -0.45 -11.72
CA GLN A 199 -5.38 0.68 -12.01
C GLN A 199 -4.92 1.33 -10.69
N GLY A 200 -3.62 1.62 -10.55
CA GLY A 200 -3.05 2.18 -9.32
C GLY A 200 -2.86 1.18 -8.16
N SER A 201 -3.08 -0.13 -8.39
CA SER A 201 -3.00 -1.15 -7.34
C SER A 201 -1.63 -1.23 -6.65
N VAL A 202 -0.54 -0.86 -7.33
CA VAL A 202 0.82 -0.86 -6.74
C VAL A 202 0.92 0.20 -5.65
N LEU A 203 0.59 1.45 -5.95
CA LEU A 203 0.64 2.55 -4.98
C LEU A 203 -0.35 2.34 -3.82
N TYR A 204 -1.55 1.87 -4.15
CA TYR A 204 -2.55 1.51 -3.15
C TYR A 204 -2.01 0.42 -2.20
N GLY A 205 -1.41 -0.64 -2.74
CA GLY A 205 -0.83 -1.72 -1.95
C GLY A 205 0.35 -1.25 -1.08
N ILE A 206 1.24 -0.41 -1.61
CA ILE A 206 2.30 0.22 -0.83
C ILE A 206 1.73 1.04 0.33
N SER A 207 0.70 1.85 0.07
CA SER A 207 0.03 2.63 1.12
C SER A 207 -0.58 1.73 2.20
N LYS A 208 -1.18 0.61 1.82
CA LYS A 208 -1.71 -0.38 2.77
C LYS A 208 -0.60 -1.05 3.59
N MET A 209 0.50 -1.44 2.95
CA MET A 209 1.66 -2.02 3.65
C MET A 209 2.22 -1.07 4.71
N LYS A 210 2.32 0.22 4.41
CA LYS A 210 2.78 1.26 5.36
C LYS A 210 1.90 1.42 6.60
N GLN A 211 0.64 0.99 6.55
CA GLN A 211 -0.29 1.00 7.69
C GLN A 211 -0.09 -0.20 8.63
N HIS A 212 0.87 -1.07 8.33
CA HIS A 212 1.22 -2.25 9.12
C HIS A 212 2.66 -2.17 9.58
N LYS A 213 2.93 -2.83 10.70
CA LYS A 213 4.30 -3.05 11.17
C LYS A 213 4.82 -4.34 10.55
N ILE A 214 5.82 -4.21 9.68
CA ILE A 214 6.38 -5.33 8.94
C ILE A 214 7.58 -5.87 9.69
N HIS A 215 7.55 -7.17 9.98
CA HIS A 215 8.63 -7.92 10.59
C HIS A 215 9.19 -8.91 9.59
N ILE A 216 10.47 -8.85 9.30
CA ILE A 216 11.14 -9.70 8.30
C ILE A 216 11.98 -10.74 9.05
N HIS A 217 11.77 -12.03 8.75
CA HIS A 217 12.57 -13.09 9.34
C HIS A 217 14.06 -12.88 9.02
N GLU A 218 14.94 -13.09 9.99
CA GLU A 218 16.38 -12.80 9.88
C GLU A 218 17.06 -13.54 8.72
N ASP A 219 16.59 -14.75 8.36
CA ASP A 219 17.10 -15.53 7.23
C ASP A 219 16.59 -15.04 5.87
N SER A 220 15.62 -14.12 5.82
CA SER A 220 15.00 -13.62 4.59
C SER A 220 15.84 -12.49 3.98
N LEU A 221 17.01 -12.84 3.48
CA LEU A 221 18.01 -11.86 3.06
C LEU A 221 17.58 -11.08 1.81
N ASN A 222 16.95 -11.74 0.83
CA ASN A 222 16.49 -11.07 -0.39
C ASN A 222 15.29 -10.16 -0.09
N LEU A 223 14.33 -10.61 0.72
CA LEU A 223 13.21 -9.79 1.15
C LEU A 223 13.69 -8.54 1.89
N TYR A 224 14.64 -8.69 2.81
CA TYR A 224 15.22 -7.55 3.52
C TYR A 224 15.93 -6.59 2.56
N ARG A 225 16.65 -7.10 1.55
CA ARG A 225 17.30 -6.29 0.52
C ARG A 225 16.27 -5.49 -0.27
N GLU A 226 15.20 -6.13 -0.79
CA GLU A 226 14.14 -5.44 -1.53
C GLU A 226 13.51 -4.31 -0.68
N PHE A 227 13.14 -4.57 0.59
CA PHE A 227 12.62 -3.54 1.50
C PHE A 227 13.59 -2.38 1.73
N SER A 228 14.90 -2.65 1.73
CA SER A 228 15.93 -1.65 1.96
C SER A 228 16.22 -0.78 0.73
N GLU A 229 16.06 -1.32 -0.48
CA GLU A 229 16.47 -0.73 -1.75
C GLU A 229 15.31 -0.15 -2.56
N LEU A 230 14.07 -0.64 -2.36
CA LEU A 230 12.91 -0.15 -3.10
C LEU A 230 12.66 1.33 -2.82
N LYS A 231 12.61 2.12 -3.87
CA LYS A 231 12.48 3.57 -3.78
C LYS A 231 11.67 4.16 -4.89
N PHE A 232 11.21 5.39 -4.70
CA PHE A 232 10.57 6.15 -5.76
C PHE A 232 11.62 6.77 -6.69
N LYS A 233 11.33 6.73 -7.97
CA LYS A 233 12.15 7.31 -9.03
C LYS A 233 12.23 8.82 -8.89
N LYS A 234 13.40 9.41 -9.16
CA LYS A 234 13.54 10.87 -9.38
C LYS A 234 13.40 11.19 -10.87
N ASP A 235 12.71 12.28 -11.15
CA ASP A 235 12.65 12.85 -12.50
C ASP A 235 13.98 13.57 -12.86
N ARG A 236 14.04 14.16 -14.06
CA ARG A 236 15.22 14.88 -14.53
C ARG A 236 15.54 16.15 -13.73
N SER A 237 14.59 16.67 -12.98
CA SER A 237 14.76 17.84 -12.10
C SER A 237 15.19 17.45 -10.68
N GLY A 238 15.30 16.15 -10.39
CA GLY A 238 15.63 15.62 -9.07
C GLY A 238 14.42 15.45 -8.13
N ARG A 239 13.20 15.70 -8.61
CA ARG A 239 11.98 15.51 -7.81
C ARG A 239 11.63 14.03 -7.74
N VAL A 240 11.20 13.57 -6.57
CA VAL A 240 10.72 12.20 -6.36
C VAL A 240 9.33 12.05 -6.99
N THR A 241 9.16 11.00 -7.77
CA THR A 241 7.89 10.66 -8.44
C THR A 241 7.18 9.54 -7.69
N ASN A 242 5.94 9.21 -8.08
CA ASN A 242 5.20 8.06 -7.54
C ASN A 242 5.49 6.74 -8.29
N THR A 243 6.62 6.63 -8.97
CA THR A 243 7.00 5.42 -9.70
C THR A 243 8.03 4.64 -8.89
N PRO A 244 7.68 3.48 -8.33
CA PRO A 244 8.64 2.61 -7.66
C PRO A 244 9.72 2.11 -8.63
N ILE A 245 10.94 1.98 -8.15
CA ILE A 245 12.07 1.39 -8.87
C ILE A 245 12.90 0.53 -7.91
N GLY A 246 13.37 -0.59 -8.38
CA GLY A 246 14.09 -1.64 -7.66
C GLY A 246 13.42 -2.99 -7.86
N ASP A 247 14.03 -4.03 -7.32
CA ASP A 247 13.43 -5.36 -7.28
C ASP A 247 12.32 -5.36 -6.22
N ASP A 248 11.15 -5.92 -6.54
CA ASP A 248 9.96 -5.91 -5.68
C ASP A 248 9.19 -7.24 -5.67
N HIS A 249 9.79 -8.32 -6.14
CA HIS A 249 9.13 -9.63 -6.28
C HIS A 249 8.63 -10.21 -4.95
N LEU A 250 9.48 -10.19 -3.91
CA LEU A 250 9.09 -10.65 -2.58
C LEU A 250 8.17 -9.64 -1.87
N ILE A 251 8.40 -8.34 -2.08
CA ILE A 251 7.50 -7.28 -1.61
C ILE A 251 6.11 -7.45 -2.22
N ASP A 252 6.02 -7.79 -3.50
CA ASP A 252 4.76 -8.01 -4.20
C ASP A 252 3.99 -9.19 -3.61
N CYS A 253 4.67 -10.26 -3.20
CA CYS A 253 4.05 -11.36 -2.46
C CYS A 253 3.36 -10.87 -1.17
N VAL A 254 4.04 -10.04 -0.38
CA VAL A 254 3.49 -9.45 0.85
C VAL A 254 2.35 -8.49 0.53
N ARG A 255 2.52 -7.65 -0.50
CA ARG A 255 1.53 -6.67 -0.96
C ARG A 255 0.22 -7.33 -1.38
N TYR A 256 0.28 -8.46 -2.10
CA TYR A 256 -0.94 -9.20 -2.52
C TYR A 256 -1.76 -9.66 -1.32
N ILE A 257 -1.11 -10.15 -0.28
CA ILE A 257 -1.77 -10.60 0.95
C ILE A 257 -2.40 -9.41 1.68
N ILE A 258 -1.65 -8.35 1.92
CA ILE A 258 -2.13 -7.19 2.66
C ILE A 258 -3.30 -6.51 1.91
N MET A 259 -3.23 -6.37 0.59
CA MET A 259 -4.34 -5.81 -0.21
C MET A 259 -5.62 -6.62 -0.10
N GLU A 260 -5.52 -7.93 0.08
CA GLU A 260 -6.67 -8.84 0.08
C GLU A 260 -7.31 -8.96 1.48
N PHE A 261 -6.52 -8.86 2.56
CA PHE A 261 -6.95 -9.28 3.89
C PHE A 261 -6.87 -8.19 4.96
N ALA A 262 -6.05 -7.17 4.81
CA ALA A 262 -5.81 -6.17 5.84
C ALA A 262 -7.04 -5.33 6.25
N ASP A 263 -8.04 -5.21 5.38
CA ASP A 263 -9.27 -4.44 5.64
C ASP A 263 -10.45 -5.31 6.11
N LYS A 264 -10.26 -6.59 6.35
CA LYS A 264 -11.34 -7.42 6.89
C LYS A 264 -11.61 -7.03 8.34
N PRO A 265 -12.85 -6.65 8.71
CA PRO A 265 -13.18 -6.42 10.11
C PRO A 265 -12.90 -7.70 10.90
N GLU A 266 -12.28 -7.56 12.09
CA GLU A 266 -12.12 -8.68 13.02
C GLU A 266 -13.50 -9.34 13.23
N GLN A 267 -13.64 -10.59 12.84
CA GLN A 267 -14.82 -11.36 13.18
C GLN A 267 -14.76 -11.67 14.68
N THR A 268 -15.39 -10.81 15.47
CA THR A 268 -15.58 -11.05 16.89
C THR A 268 -16.61 -12.18 17.03
N TYR A 269 -16.13 -13.41 17.19
CA TYR A 269 -17.01 -14.52 17.58
C TYR A 269 -17.42 -14.30 19.03
N HIS A 270 -18.61 -13.80 19.26
CA HIS A 270 -19.26 -13.90 20.56
C HIS A 270 -19.73 -15.34 20.73
N PHE A 271 -18.98 -16.15 21.48
CA PHE A 271 -19.52 -17.39 22.01
C PHE A 271 -20.58 -17.03 23.05
N LEU A 272 -21.82 -17.39 22.79
CA LEU A 272 -22.94 -17.31 23.72
C LEU A 272 -22.82 -18.46 24.76
#